data_5efb422c0cce28a4aa35e611a5ecdbe8
#
_entry.id   5efb422c0cce28a4aa35e611a5ecdbe8
#
_cell.length_a   1.000
_cell.length_b   1.000
_cell.length_c   1.000
_cell.angle_alpha   90.00
_cell.angle_beta   90.00
_cell.angle_gamma   90.00
#
_symmetry.space_group_name_H-M   'P 1'
#
loop_
_entity.id
_entity.type
_entity.pdbx_description
1 polymer ?
#
loop_
_entity_poly.entity_id
_entity_poly.type
_entity_poly.pdbx_seq_one_letter_code
_entity_poly.pdbx_strand_id
1 'polypeptide(L)'
;YHSTYTGKPPDEPAVLGVALNEVFVPILQKQFSEIVDFYLPPEGCSYRMAVVSIRKAYAGHAKRVMFGLWSFLRQFMYTKFIVVVDDDVNVRDWKDVVWAITTRMDPVRDTTLVSQTPIDYLDFASPQSGIGGKMGLDATNKWPGETEREWGRVIHLPDAVRARADALFETLFGQTPPQDRP
;
A
#
# COMPACT_ATOMS: atom_id res chain seq x y z
N TYR A 1 -21.31 2.48 26.20
CA TYR A 1 -20.35 2.08 25.15
C TYR A 1 -20.08 3.27 24.28
N HIS A 2 -18.81 3.59 24.06
CA HIS A 2 -18.43 4.76 23.29
C HIS A 2 -18.65 4.53 21.81
N SER A 3 -19.37 5.43 21.18
CA SER A 3 -19.70 5.41 19.76
C SER A 3 -18.49 5.58 18.80
N THR A 4 -17.34 5.99 19.33
CA THR A 4 -16.11 6.20 18.55
C THR A 4 -15.58 4.96 17.83
N TYR A 5 -16.01 3.78 18.24
CA TYR A 5 -15.64 2.50 17.61
C TYR A 5 -16.78 1.85 16.84
N THR A 6 -17.86 2.59 16.60
CA THR A 6 -18.98 2.12 15.79
C THR A 6 -18.82 2.57 14.34
N GLY A 7 -19.41 1.83 13.42
CA GLY A 7 -19.33 2.12 12.00
C GLY A 7 -18.34 1.27 11.22
N LYS A 8 -18.36 1.43 9.90
CA LYS A 8 -17.45 0.75 8.95
C LYS A 8 -17.05 1.75 7.87
N PRO A 9 -15.90 2.43 8.00
CA PRO A 9 -14.91 2.35 9.08
C PRO A 9 -15.38 3.04 10.37
N PRO A 10 -14.79 2.73 11.54
CA PRO A 10 -15.04 3.46 12.78
C PRO A 10 -14.55 4.91 12.68
N ASP A 11 -15.34 5.88 13.19
CA ASP A 11 -15.09 7.31 13.01
C ASP A 11 -13.75 7.78 13.60
N GLU A 12 -13.48 7.51 14.87
CA GLU A 12 -12.25 7.95 15.51
C GLU A 12 -10.98 7.32 14.88
N PRO A 13 -10.91 6.01 14.68
CA PRO A 13 -9.77 5.40 14.02
C PRO A 13 -9.53 5.90 12.59
N ALA A 14 -10.57 6.25 11.85
CA ALA A 14 -10.44 6.83 10.51
C ALA A 14 -9.79 8.21 10.56
N VAL A 15 -10.27 9.10 11.44
CA VAL A 15 -9.69 10.44 11.63
C VAL A 15 -8.26 10.36 12.17
N LEU A 16 -7.99 9.44 13.10
CA LEU A 16 -6.64 9.22 13.62
C LEU A 16 -5.68 8.77 12.50
N GLY A 17 -6.12 7.92 11.57
CA GLY A 17 -5.32 7.52 10.41
C GLY A 17 -4.89 8.71 9.55
N VAL A 18 -5.78 9.67 9.31
CA VAL A 18 -5.45 10.92 8.59
C VAL A 18 -4.41 11.73 9.35
N ALA A 19 -4.61 11.94 10.65
CA ALA A 19 -3.67 12.70 11.49
C ALA A 19 -2.28 12.01 11.54
N LEU A 20 -2.24 10.69 11.60
CA LEU A 20 -0.98 9.93 11.58
C LEU A 20 -0.25 10.06 10.24
N ASN A 21 -0.96 10.09 9.12
CA ASN A 21 -0.36 10.35 7.82
C ASN A 21 0.31 11.73 7.79
N GLU A 22 -0.38 12.78 8.20
CA GLU A 22 0.16 14.13 8.17
C GLU A 22 1.40 14.31 9.06
N VAL A 23 1.41 13.71 10.24
CA VAL A 23 2.50 13.87 11.21
C VAL A 23 3.69 12.95 10.92
N PHE A 24 3.44 11.69 10.60
CA PHE A 24 4.50 10.68 10.58
C PHE A 24 5.06 10.37 9.20
N VAL A 25 4.33 10.60 8.12
CA VAL A 25 4.85 10.35 6.76
C VAL A 25 6.11 11.17 6.46
N PRO A 26 6.19 12.46 6.80
CA PRO A 26 7.42 13.23 6.60
C PRO A 26 8.61 12.68 7.40
N ILE A 27 8.36 12.12 8.59
CA ILE A 27 9.41 11.52 9.43
C ILE A 27 9.86 10.18 8.82
N LEU A 28 8.89 9.36 8.36
CA LEU A 28 9.19 8.12 7.66
C LEU A 28 10.03 8.36 6.41
N GLN A 29 9.68 9.35 5.60
CA GLN A 29 10.41 9.70 4.38
C GLN A 29 11.83 10.18 4.64
N LYS A 30 12.10 10.82 5.80
CA LYS A 30 13.47 11.16 6.22
C LYS A 30 14.30 9.94 6.57
N GLN A 31 13.69 8.92 7.15
CA GLN A 31 14.35 7.68 7.55
C GLN A 31 14.42 6.68 6.38
N PHE A 32 13.40 6.64 5.55
CA PHE A 32 13.25 5.77 4.40
C PHE A 32 13.00 6.62 3.16
N SER A 33 14.05 7.17 2.57
CA SER A 33 13.97 8.09 1.43
C SER A 33 13.37 7.46 0.16
N GLU A 34 13.31 6.15 0.11
CA GLU A 34 12.64 5.38 -0.92
C GLU A 34 11.11 5.46 -0.87
N ILE A 35 10.51 5.81 0.27
CA ILE A 35 9.06 5.95 0.41
C ILE A 35 8.60 7.21 -0.31
N VAL A 36 7.81 7.02 -1.35
CA VAL A 36 7.20 8.10 -2.16
C VAL A 36 5.89 8.55 -1.53
N ASP A 37 5.04 7.60 -1.19
CA ASP A 37 3.77 7.86 -0.53
C ASP A 37 3.43 6.76 0.49
N PHE A 38 2.62 7.10 1.45
CA PHE A 38 2.22 6.24 2.54
C PHE A 38 0.77 6.52 2.91
N TYR A 39 -0.05 5.49 2.95
CA TYR A 39 -1.47 5.62 3.19
C TYR A 39 -1.97 4.63 4.25
N LEU A 40 -2.66 5.15 5.24
CA LEU A 40 -3.42 4.38 6.22
C LEU A 40 -4.90 4.44 5.83
N PRO A 41 -5.45 3.42 5.19
CA PRO A 41 -6.85 3.45 4.77
C PRO A 41 -7.79 3.47 5.98
N PRO A 42 -8.88 4.25 5.93
CA PRO A 42 -9.86 4.29 7.02
C PRO A 42 -10.39 2.91 7.42
N GLU A 43 -10.59 2.03 6.44
CA GLU A 43 -11.03 0.66 6.63
C GLU A 43 -10.03 -0.19 7.43
N GLY A 44 -8.77 0.22 7.44
CA GLY A 44 -7.70 -0.38 8.23
C GLY A 44 -7.69 0.03 9.71
N CYS A 45 -8.70 0.72 10.20
CA CYS A 45 -8.84 1.14 11.60
C CYS A 45 -7.56 1.83 12.12
N SER A 46 -7.25 3.01 11.62
CA SER A 46 -6.08 3.85 11.89
C SER A 46 -4.80 3.33 11.24
N TYR A 47 -4.05 2.50 11.95
CA TYR A 47 -2.70 2.06 11.61
C TYR A 47 -2.58 0.54 11.41
N ARG A 48 -3.69 -0.21 11.47
CA ARG A 48 -3.61 -1.68 11.36
C ARG A 48 -3.32 -2.16 9.95
N MET A 49 -3.58 -1.33 8.96
CA MET A 49 -3.21 -1.56 7.58
C MET A 49 -2.49 -0.33 7.01
N ALA A 50 -1.42 -0.55 6.25
CA ALA A 50 -0.70 0.48 5.52
C ALA A 50 -0.50 0.05 4.07
N VAL A 51 -0.67 0.98 3.13
CA VAL A 51 -0.24 0.84 1.74
C VAL A 51 0.91 1.81 1.51
N VAL A 52 2.02 1.32 1.00
CA VAL A 52 3.28 2.07 0.91
C VAL A 52 3.83 2.01 -0.50
N SER A 53 3.96 3.16 -1.13
CA SER A 53 4.60 3.29 -2.43
C SER A 53 6.08 3.60 -2.26
N ILE A 54 6.94 2.86 -2.97
CA ILE A 54 8.39 3.00 -2.90
C ILE A 54 9.03 3.11 -4.28
N ARG A 55 10.16 3.81 -4.36
CA ARG A 55 11.13 3.65 -5.46
C ARG A 55 12.00 2.45 -5.15
N LYS A 56 11.60 1.29 -5.67
CA LYS A 56 12.38 0.07 -5.49
C LYS A 56 13.72 0.18 -6.21
N ALA A 57 14.80 -0.14 -5.54
CA ALA A 57 16.17 0.01 -6.07
C ALA A 57 16.97 -1.30 -6.13
N TYR A 58 16.50 -2.38 -5.50
CA TYR A 58 17.17 -3.68 -5.46
C TYR A 58 16.22 -4.80 -5.04
N ALA A 59 16.62 -6.03 -5.27
CA ALA A 59 15.89 -7.22 -4.83
C ALA A 59 15.76 -7.29 -3.30
N GLY A 60 14.55 -7.56 -2.79
CA GLY A 60 14.27 -7.60 -1.35
C GLY A 60 14.03 -6.23 -0.69
N HIS A 61 14.04 -5.12 -1.45
CA HIS A 61 13.84 -3.78 -0.91
C HIS A 61 12.48 -3.62 -0.22
N ALA A 62 11.42 -4.20 -0.76
CA ALA A 62 10.09 -4.17 -0.14
C ALA A 62 10.10 -4.81 1.26
N LYS A 63 10.78 -5.94 1.44
CA LYS A 63 10.90 -6.60 2.75
C LYS A 63 11.66 -5.73 3.76
N ARG A 64 12.73 -5.05 3.33
CA ARG A 64 13.43 -4.09 4.19
C ARG A 64 12.50 -2.98 4.68
N VAL A 65 11.67 -2.44 3.79
CA VAL A 65 10.69 -1.41 4.15
C VAL A 65 9.65 -1.95 5.14
N MET A 66 9.11 -3.15 4.92
CA MET A 66 8.17 -3.78 5.86
C MET A 66 8.76 -3.91 7.27
N PHE A 67 9.97 -4.47 7.40
CA PHE A 67 10.63 -4.61 8.69
C PHE A 67 11.00 -3.25 9.30
N GLY A 68 11.41 -2.30 8.47
CA GLY A 68 11.69 -0.94 8.89
C GLY A 68 10.46 -0.27 9.50
N LEU A 69 9.31 -0.35 8.85
CA LEU A 69 8.05 0.21 9.34
C LEU A 69 7.62 -0.44 10.64
N TRP A 70 7.64 -1.77 10.76
CA TRP A 70 7.25 -2.49 11.96
C TRP A 70 8.14 -2.20 13.18
N SER A 71 9.34 -1.67 12.97
CA SER A 71 10.29 -1.34 14.05
C SER A 71 10.46 0.15 14.31
N PHE A 72 9.88 1.03 13.47
CA PHE A 72 10.22 2.45 13.48
C PHE A 72 9.56 3.24 14.61
N LEU A 73 8.24 3.15 14.76
CA LEU A 73 7.47 3.84 15.77
C LEU A 73 6.46 2.89 16.41
N ARG A 74 6.06 3.23 17.66
CA ARG A 74 5.08 2.41 18.39
C ARG A 74 3.79 2.20 17.59
N GLN A 75 3.29 3.21 16.91
CA GLN A 75 2.06 3.13 16.10
C GLN A 75 2.22 2.12 14.96
N PHE A 76 3.33 2.16 14.24
CA PHE A 76 3.58 1.24 13.12
C PHE A 76 4.02 -0.16 13.58
N MET A 77 4.55 -0.28 14.81
CA MET A 77 4.75 -1.59 15.44
C MET A 77 3.43 -2.37 15.54
N TYR A 78 2.29 -1.68 15.65
CA TYR A 78 0.97 -2.29 15.72
C TYR A 78 0.31 -2.53 14.35
N THR A 79 0.93 -2.11 13.25
CA THR A 79 0.43 -2.38 11.90
C THR A 79 0.46 -3.88 11.63
N LYS A 80 -0.69 -4.44 11.26
CA LYS A 80 -0.82 -5.88 10.95
C LYS A 80 -0.49 -6.18 9.50
N PHE A 81 -1.01 -5.35 8.60
CA PHE A 81 -0.92 -5.56 7.16
C PHE A 81 -0.16 -4.41 6.52
N ILE A 82 0.86 -4.74 5.74
CA ILE A 82 1.59 -3.77 4.92
C ILE A 82 1.56 -4.27 3.47
N VAL A 83 1.05 -3.43 2.57
CA VAL A 83 1.16 -3.66 1.13
C VAL A 83 2.20 -2.69 0.60
N VAL A 84 3.26 -3.21 0.00
CA VAL A 84 4.29 -2.39 -0.64
C VAL A 84 4.10 -2.45 -2.14
N VAL A 85 4.02 -1.29 -2.78
CA VAL A 85 3.85 -1.11 -4.23
C VAL A 85 4.94 -0.20 -4.79
N ASP A 86 5.09 -0.16 -6.11
CA ASP A 86 5.99 0.80 -6.77
C ASP A 86 5.36 2.19 -6.86
N ASP A 87 6.16 3.18 -7.27
CA ASP A 87 5.78 4.60 -7.37
C ASP A 87 4.84 4.93 -8.55
N ASP A 88 4.54 3.95 -9.40
CA ASP A 88 3.53 4.03 -10.45
C ASP A 88 2.11 3.66 -9.98
N VAL A 89 1.94 3.25 -8.71
CA VAL A 89 0.66 2.83 -8.12
C VAL A 89 0.14 3.91 -7.17
N ASN A 90 -1.12 4.32 -7.35
CA ASN A 90 -1.78 5.22 -6.43
C ASN A 90 -2.24 4.47 -5.16
N VAL A 91 -1.56 4.69 -4.04
CA VAL A 91 -1.85 4.01 -2.77
C VAL A 91 -3.25 4.30 -2.21
N ARG A 92 -3.92 5.36 -2.69
CA ARG A 92 -5.29 5.73 -2.28
C ARG A 92 -6.38 5.18 -3.19
N ASP A 93 -6.01 4.62 -4.35
CA ASP A 93 -6.94 3.94 -5.23
C ASP A 93 -6.85 2.42 -5.03
N TRP A 94 -7.86 1.86 -4.39
CA TRP A 94 -7.92 0.41 -4.17
C TRP A 94 -7.98 -0.41 -5.47
N LYS A 95 -8.47 0.15 -6.56
CA LYS A 95 -8.46 -0.56 -7.85
C LYS A 95 -7.04 -0.75 -8.33
N ASP A 96 -6.21 0.30 -8.21
CA ASP A 96 -4.81 0.29 -8.59
C ASP A 96 -3.99 -0.62 -7.66
N VAL A 97 -4.21 -0.53 -6.35
CA VAL A 97 -3.56 -1.40 -5.36
C VAL A 97 -3.90 -2.87 -5.60
N VAL A 98 -5.16 -3.20 -5.82
CA VAL A 98 -5.59 -4.58 -6.09
C VAL A 98 -5.01 -5.07 -7.42
N TRP A 99 -4.96 -4.22 -8.44
CA TRP A 99 -4.30 -4.55 -9.69
C TRP A 99 -2.80 -4.88 -9.48
N ALA A 100 -2.07 -4.08 -8.70
CA ALA A 100 -0.68 -4.35 -8.39
C ALA A 100 -0.50 -5.69 -7.63
N ILE A 101 -1.34 -5.97 -6.62
CA ILE A 101 -1.33 -7.23 -5.89
C ILE A 101 -1.54 -8.42 -6.83
N THR A 102 -2.51 -8.32 -7.72
CA THR A 102 -2.91 -9.46 -8.56
C THR A 102 -1.98 -9.70 -9.75
N THR A 103 -1.27 -8.66 -10.22
CA THR A 103 -0.41 -8.74 -11.40
C THR A 103 1.07 -8.86 -11.08
N ARG A 104 1.53 -8.42 -9.92
CA ARG A 104 2.95 -8.33 -9.57
C ARG A 104 3.39 -9.31 -8.49
N MET A 105 2.47 -9.95 -7.79
CA MET A 105 2.79 -10.76 -6.63
C MET A 105 2.46 -12.22 -6.84
N ASP A 106 3.35 -13.09 -6.40
CA ASP A 106 3.07 -14.50 -6.13
C ASP A 106 2.82 -14.66 -4.62
N PRO A 107 1.69 -15.25 -4.19
CA PRO A 107 1.32 -15.31 -2.77
C PRO A 107 2.34 -16.01 -1.88
N VAL A 108 3.07 -16.99 -2.39
CA VAL A 108 4.06 -17.75 -1.61
C VAL A 108 5.39 -17.00 -1.54
N ARG A 109 5.87 -16.53 -2.69
CA ARG A 109 7.15 -15.82 -2.79
C ARG A 109 7.14 -14.46 -2.10
N ASP A 110 6.04 -13.70 -2.28
CA ASP A 110 5.97 -12.27 -1.99
C ASP A 110 5.23 -11.94 -0.69
N THR A 111 4.75 -12.95 0.03
CA THR A 111 4.18 -12.76 1.36
C THR A 111 5.24 -12.93 2.44
N THR A 112 5.29 -11.97 3.35
CA THR A 112 6.12 -12.05 4.57
C THR A 112 5.20 -12.20 5.76
N LEU A 113 5.29 -13.35 6.45
CA LEU A 113 4.55 -13.61 7.69
C LEU A 113 5.50 -13.54 8.87
N VAL A 114 5.12 -12.81 9.91
CA VAL A 114 5.86 -12.74 11.17
C VAL A 114 4.91 -13.08 12.30
N SER A 115 5.27 -14.05 13.11
CA SER A 115 4.46 -14.51 14.25
C SER A 115 5.02 -13.97 15.57
N GLN A 116 4.18 -14.00 16.61
CA GLN A 116 4.55 -13.66 17.98
C GLN A 116 5.18 -12.27 18.13
N THR A 117 4.58 -11.28 17.50
CA THR A 117 5.03 -9.89 17.57
C THR A 117 4.07 -9.04 18.40
N PRO A 118 4.54 -7.91 18.96
CA PRO A 118 3.65 -6.96 19.63
C PRO A 118 2.55 -6.48 18.69
N ILE A 119 1.32 -6.43 19.22
CA ILE A 119 0.14 -5.93 18.52
C ILE A 119 -0.70 -5.12 19.50
N ASP A 120 -1.61 -4.30 18.97
CA ASP A 120 -2.56 -3.56 19.78
C ASP A 120 -3.44 -4.49 20.62
N TYR A 121 -3.53 -4.24 21.91
CA TYR A 121 -4.37 -5.01 22.83
C TYR A 121 -5.88 -4.90 22.54
N LEU A 122 -6.29 -3.89 21.76
CA LEU A 122 -7.66 -3.73 21.25
C LEU A 122 -7.94 -4.59 20.00
N ASP A 123 -6.96 -5.32 19.51
CA ASP A 123 -7.14 -6.22 18.37
C ASP A 123 -7.65 -7.59 18.85
N PHE A 124 -8.96 -7.74 18.89
CA PHE A 124 -9.60 -9.00 19.28
C PHE A 124 -9.48 -10.15 18.27
N ALA A 125 -8.95 -9.87 17.08
CA ALA A 125 -8.63 -10.91 16.10
C ALA A 125 -7.27 -11.58 16.37
N SER A 126 -6.48 -11.03 17.28
CA SER A 126 -5.22 -11.66 17.70
C SER A 126 -5.49 -12.90 18.58
N PRO A 127 -4.63 -13.94 18.52
CA PRO A 127 -4.79 -15.14 19.31
C PRO A 127 -4.61 -14.89 20.82
N GLN A 128 -3.91 -13.83 21.17
CA GLN A 128 -3.62 -13.46 22.55
C GLN A 128 -3.52 -11.93 22.64
N SER A 129 -3.97 -11.37 23.78
CA SER A 129 -3.88 -9.92 24.01
C SER A 129 -2.44 -9.43 23.94
N GLY A 130 -2.18 -8.44 23.09
CA GLY A 130 -0.88 -7.81 22.92
C GLY A 130 0.15 -8.60 22.09
N ILE A 131 -0.18 -9.84 21.66
CA ILE A 131 0.68 -10.67 20.82
C ILE A 131 -0.10 -11.20 19.62
N GLY A 132 0.42 -11.00 18.43
CA GLY A 132 -0.23 -11.45 17.20
C GLY A 132 0.74 -11.65 16.05
N GLY A 133 0.18 -11.78 14.86
CA GLY A 133 0.94 -11.92 13.63
C GLY A 133 0.93 -10.65 12.79
N LYS A 134 1.84 -10.61 11.82
CA LYS A 134 1.94 -9.57 10.80
C LYS A 134 2.03 -10.21 9.42
N MET A 135 1.48 -9.52 8.44
CA MET A 135 1.57 -9.90 7.03
C MET A 135 2.03 -8.71 6.19
N GLY A 136 3.09 -8.91 5.44
CA GLY A 136 3.55 -7.98 4.42
C GLY A 136 3.37 -8.59 3.03
N LEU A 137 2.87 -7.78 2.10
CA LEU A 137 2.66 -8.14 0.70
C LEU A 137 3.59 -7.30 -0.18
N ASP A 138 4.49 -7.94 -0.91
CA ASP A 138 5.38 -7.30 -1.89
C ASP A 138 4.72 -7.29 -3.27
N ALA A 139 3.92 -6.27 -3.55
CA ALA A 139 3.27 -6.04 -4.83
C ALA A 139 4.07 -5.08 -5.73
N THR A 140 5.40 -5.08 -5.60
CA THR A 140 6.31 -4.32 -6.45
C THR A 140 6.73 -5.12 -7.69
N ASN A 141 7.23 -4.45 -8.72
CA ASN A 141 7.90 -5.08 -9.85
C ASN A 141 9.09 -5.92 -9.36
N LYS A 142 9.35 -7.04 -10.03
CA LYS A 142 10.41 -7.95 -9.60
C LYS A 142 11.74 -7.62 -10.26
N TRP A 143 12.77 -7.65 -9.46
CA TRP A 143 14.16 -7.44 -9.87
C TRP A 143 14.85 -8.78 -10.14
N PRO A 144 15.99 -8.78 -10.85
CA PRO A 144 16.79 -9.99 -11.00
C PRO A 144 17.13 -10.60 -9.64
N GLY A 145 16.90 -11.90 -9.51
CA GLY A 145 17.06 -12.65 -8.26
C GLY A 145 15.76 -12.81 -7.44
N GLU A 146 14.68 -12.09 -7.77
CA GLU A 146 13.37 -12.28 -7.13
C GLU A 146 12.46 -13.23 -7.95
N THR A 147 12.76 -13.39 -9.23
CA THR A 147 12.06 -14.31 -10.13
C THR A 147 13.03 -14.84 -11.20
N GLU A 148 12.79 -16.05 -11.69
CA GLU A 148 13.52 -16.64 -12.82
C GLU A 148 12.92 -16.20 -14.18
N ARG A 149 11.74 -15.57 -14.17
CA ARG A 149 11.05 -15.13 -15.39
C ARG A 149 11.53 -13.75 -15.78
N GLU A 150 11.56 -13.49 -17.09
CA GLU A 150 11.67 -12.12 -17.59
C GLU A 150 10.46 -11.33 -17.11
N TRP A 151 10.74 -10.22 -16.41
CA TRP A 151 9.68 -9.40 -15.83
C TRP A 151 9.05 -8.49 -16.88
N GLY A 152 7.74 -8.54 -16.96
CA GLY A 152 6.97 -7.70 -17.89
C GLY A 152 7.09 -6.21 -17.54
N ARG A 153 6.81 -5.37 -18.53
CA ARG A 153 6.72 -3.92 -18.34
C ARG A 153 5.29 -3.47 -18.61
N VAL A 154 4.84 -2.46 -17.86
CA VAL A 154 3.55 -1.83 -18.12
C VAL A 154 3.59 -1.21 -19.51
N ILE A 155 2.59 -1.50 -20.31
CA ILE A 155 2.46 -0.95 -21.66
C ILE A 155 1.85 0.44 -21.55
N HIS A 156 2.63 1.45 -21.90
CA HIS A 156 2.14 2.82 -22.02
C HIS A 156 1.93 3.17 -23.49
N LEU A 157 0.76 3.72 -23.79
CA LEU A 157 0.52 4.28 -25.11
C LEU A 157 1.38 5.54 -25.31
N PRO A 158 2.05 5.70 -26.45
CA PRO A 158 2.71 6.96 -26.79
C PRO A 158 1.75 8.13 -26.68
N ASP A 159 2.21 9.28 -26.17
CA ASP A 159 1.37 10.46 -25.93
C ASP A 159 0.60 10.90 -27.18
N ALA A 160 1.23 10.82 -28.36
CA ALA A 160 0.58 11.14 -29.63
C ALA A 160 -0.60 10.19 -29.97
N VAL A 161 -0.50 8.91 -29.57
CA VAL A 161 -1.57 7.93 -29.77
C VAL A 161 -2.69 8.17 -28.74
N ARG A 162 -2.35 8.49 -27.50
CA ARG A 162 -3.31 8.87 -26.46
C ARG A 162 -4.09 10.11 -26.88
N ALA A 163 -3.41 11.20 -27.25
CA ALA A 163 -4.05 12.44 -27.69
C ALA A 163 -5.00 12.22 -28.87
N ARG A 164 -4.61 11.36 -29.84
CA ARG A 164 -5.48 11.01 -30.95
C ARG A 164 -6.72 10.22 -30.55
N ALA A 165 -6.56 9.30 -29.62
CA ALA A 165 -7.67 8.51 -29.05
C ALA A 165 -8.65 9.41 -28.27
N ASP A 166 -8.14 10.34 -27.48
CA ASP A 166 -8.92 11.31 -26.72
C ASP A 166 -9.72 12.23 -27.64
N ALA A 167 -9.09 12.79 -28.68
CA ALA A 167 -9.78 13.61 -29.67
C ALA A 167 -10.86 12.83 -30.42
N LEU A 168 -10.62 11.57 -30.75
CA LEU A 168 -11.63 10.71 -31.37
C LEU A 168 -12.78 10.42 -30.40
N PHE A 169 -12.51 10.17 -29.17
CA PHE A 169 -13.53 9.95 -28.13
C PHE A 169 -14.42 11.18 -27.96
N GLU A 170 -13.83 12.38 -27.86
CA GLU A 170 -14.57 13.64 -27.79
C GLU A 170 -15.46 13.84 -29.04
N THR A 171 -14.95 13.53 -30.19
CA THR A 171 -15.70 13.66 -31.48
C THR A 171 -16.91 12.71 -31.51
N LEU A 172 -16.75 11.47 -30.99
CA LEU A 172 -17.79 10.45 -31.07
C LEU A 172 -18.83 10.58 -29.95
N PHE A 173 -18.43 11.01 -28.76
CA PHE A 173 -19.28 10.97 -27.57
C PHE A 173 -19.63 12.37 -27.03
N GLY A 174 -19.02 13.44 -27.52
CA GLY A 174 -19.24 14.81 -27.04
C GLY A 174 -18.85 15.04 -25.58
N GLN A 175 -17.99 14.19 -25.02
CA GLN A 175 -17.55 14.20 -23.63
C GLN A 175 -16.03 14.09 -23.58
N THR A 176 -15.43 14.74 -22.57
CA THR A 176 -14.00 14.54 -22.29
C THR A 176 -13.78 13.11 -21.79
N PRO A 177 -12.73 12.42 -22.28
CA PRO A 177 -12.39 11.07 -21.79
C PRO A 177 -12.20 11.06 -20.26
N PRO A 178 -12.60 10.00 -19.54
CA PRO A 178 -12.30 9.87 -18.13
C PRO A 178 -10.79 9.92 -17.90
N GLN A 179 -10.34 10.77 -16.99
CA GLN A 179 -8.90 10.93 -16.69
C GLN A 179 -8.28 9.73 -15.96
N ASP A 180 -9.12 8.83 -15.43
CA ASP A 180 -8.70 7.65 -14.66
C ASP A 180 -8.54 6.41 -15.56
N ARG A 181 -7.65 6.47 -16.52
CA ARG A 181 -7.20 5.26 -17.24
C ARG A 181 -5.70 5.08 -17.01
N PRO A 182 -5.28 3.86 -16.58
CA PRO A 182 -3.89 3.52 -16.39
C PRO A 182 -3.05 3.70 -17.63
#